data_05382318e5d7f5c636f7ec75a3f7db3d
#
_entry.id   05382318e5d7f5c636f7ec75a3f7db3d
#
_cell.length_a   1.000
_cell.length_b   1.000
_cell.length_c   1.000
_cell.angle_alpha   90.00
_cell.angle_beta   90.00
_cell.angle_gamma   90.00
#
_symmetry.space_group_name_H-M   'P 1'
#
loop_
_entity.id
_entity.type
_entity.pdbx_description
1 polymer ?
#
loop_
_entity_poly.entity_id
_entity_poly.type
_entity_poly.pdbx_seq_one_letter_code
_entity_poly.pdbx_strand_id
1 'polypeptide(L)'
;MKANVFFKAVVMVAVLMASVMSANASNPVDYVKNDEMNGELLVAKTIFKNESGYLFRHLRYTYTYDNENRVVCKEAAKWDSVKEAWTPYFKLDITYNTNEVEMNYALWNAGSRTFDKNMEKSTYALNHD
;
A
#
# COMPACT_ATOMS: atom_id res chain seq x y z
N MET A 1 -16.72 -14.85 13.55
CA MET A 1 -17.40 -14.33 12.38
C MET A 1 -17.13 -12.86 12.08
N LYS A 2 -17.07 -11.99 13.09
CA LYS A 2 -16.65 -10.60 12.87
C LYS A 2 -15.24 -10.52 12.31
N ALA A 3 -14.34 -11.41 12.72
CA ALA A 3 -12.97 -11.47 12.20
C ALA A 3 -12.91 -11.74 10.69
N ASN A 4 -13.81 -12.59 10.17
CA ASN A 4 -13.84 -12.91 8.74
C ASN A 4 -14.30 -11.74 7.87
N VAL A 5 -15.21 -10.91 8.38
CA VAL A 5 -15.67 -9.71 7.66
C VAL A 5 -14.54 -8.71 7.55
N PHE A 6 -13.82 -8.46 8.64
CA PHE A 6 -12.67 -7.57 8.64
C PHE A 6 -11.53 -8.09 7.77
N PHE A 7 -11.31 -9.40 7.80
CA PHE A 7 -10.30 -10.04 6.96
C PHE A 7 -10.63 -9.87 5.47
N LYS A 8 -11.89 -10.04 5.07
CA LYS A 8 -12.34 -9.82 3.70
C LYS A 8 -12.14 -8.37 3.27
N ALA A 9 -12.43 -7.41 4.16
CA ALA A 9 -12.22 -6.00 3.88
C ALA A 9 -10.73 -5.69 3.65
N VAL A 10 -9.85 -6.24 4.47
CA VAL A 10 -8.40 -6.07 4.30
C VAL A 10 -7.93 -6.68 3.00
N VAL A 11 -8.41 -7.87 2.65
CA VAL A 11 -8.08 -8.54 1.39
C VAL A 11 -8.58 -7.72 0.20
N MET A 12 -9.82 -7.16 0.27
CA MET A 12 -10.34 -6.29 -0.78
C MET A 12 -9.48 -5.06 -0.98
N VAL A 13 -9.04 -4.42 0.09
CA VAL A 13 -8.15 -3.26 0.01
C VAL A 13 -6.84 -3.66 -0.66
N ALA A 14 -6.26 -4.80 -0.26
CA ALA A 14 -5.02 -5.30 -0.86
C ALA A 14 -5.20 -5.61 -2.35
N VAL A 15 -6.32 -6.23 -2.73
CA VAL A 15 -6.62 -6.54 -4.12
C VAL A 15 -6.80 -5.28 -4.95
N LEU A 16 -7.52 -4.28 -4.43
CA LEU A 16 -7.69 -3.01 -5.12
C LEU A 16 -6.34 -2.32 -5.37
N MET A 17 -5.47 -2.34 -4.38
CA MET A 17 -4.13 -1.76 -4.53
C MET A 17 -3.27 -2.55 -5.52
N ALA A 18 -3.40 -3.87 -5.55
CA ALA A 18 -2.70 -4.70 -6.52
C ALA A 18 -3.21 -4.46 -7.94
N SER A 19 -4.52 -4.26 -8.12
CA SER A 19 -5.10 -4.03 -9.44
C SER A 19 -4.67 -2.68 -10.03
N VAL A 20 -4.48 -1.66 -9.21
CA VAL A 20 -3.96 -0.37 -9.66
C VAL A 20 -2.54 -0.54 -10.21
N MET A 21 -1.71 -1.34 -9.56
CA MET A 21 -0.35 -1.60 -10.03
C MET A 21 -0.33 -2.43 -11.31
N SER A 22 -1.19 -3.44 -11.42
CA SER A 22 -1.24 -4.29 -12.61
C SER A 22 -1.80 -3.57 -13.83
N ALA A 23 -2.63 -2.54 -13.66
CA ALA A 23 -3.16 -1.75 -14.77
C ALA A 23 -2.08 -0.97 -15.52
N ASN A 24 -0.95 -0.68 -14.88
CA ASN A 24 0.17 0.03 -15.49
C ASN A 24 1.22 -0.90 -16.10
N ALA A 25 1.00 -2.21 -16.05
CA ALA A 25 1.94 -3.21 -16.54
C ALA A 25 1.69 -3.59 -18.00
N SER A 26 1.45 -2.58 -18.87
CA SER A 26 1.28 -2.82 -20.32
C SER A 26 2.61 -3.08 -21.05
N ASN A 27 3.75 -2.74 -20.43
CA ASN A 27 5.08 -3.03 -20.96
C ASN A 27 5.65 -4.25 -20.25
N PRO A 28 6.43 -5.09 -20.95
CA PRO A 28 7.02 -6.29 -20.37
C PRO A 28 8.21 -5.95 -19.44
N VAL A 29 7.96 -5.13 -18.42
CA VAL A 29 8.95 -4.87 -17.37
C VAL A 29 8.80 -5.94 -16.32
N ASP A 30 9.89 -6.62 -16.03
CA ASP A 30 9.91 -7.67 -15.02
C ASP A 30 10.17 -7.06 -13.65
N TYR A 31 9.23 -7.29 -12.72
CA TYR A 31 9.33 -6.81 -11.34
C TYR A 31 9.57 -7.99 -10.40
N VAL A 32 10.51 -7.81 -9.50
CA VAL A 32 10.83 -8.78 -8.43
C VAL A 32 10.38 -8.18 -7.10
N LYS A 33 9.67 -8.97 -6.31
CA LYS A 33 9.13 -8.56 -5.02
C LYS A 33 9.87 -9.23 -3.89
N ASN A 34 10.16 -8.46 -2.84
CA ASN A 34 10.75 -8.97 -1.60
C ASN A 34 9.85 -8.57 -0.43
N ASP A 35 9.31 -9.58 0.26
CA ASP A 35 8.39 -9.38 1.38
C ASP A 35 9.14 -9.52 2.70
N GLU A 36 8.88 -8.58 3.62
CA GLU A 36 9.37 -8.64 5.00
C GLU A 36 8.19 -8.94 5.90
N MET A 37 8.29 -10.02 6.67
CA MET A 37 7.21 -10.53 7.49
C MET A 37 7.51 -10.37 8.98
N ASN A 38 6.47 -10.12 9.77
CA ASN A 38 6.49 -10.26 11.22
C ASN A 38 5.44 -11.31 11.58
N GLY A 39 5.89 -12.55 11.80
CA GLY A 39 4.97 -13.69 11.89
C GLY A 39 4.23 -13.88 10.58
N GLU A 40 2.90 -13.82 10.62
CA GLU A 40 2.04 -13.94 9.44
C GLU A 40 1.69 -12.58 8.81
N LEU A 41 2.15 -11.47 9.42
CA LEU A 41 1.83 -10.13 8.94
C LEU A 41 2.92 -9.61 8.02
N LEU A 42 2.51 -9.13 6.85
CA LEU A 42 3.39 -8.45 5.90
C LEU A 42 3.65 -7.04 6.41
N VAL A 43 4.90 -6.73 6.81
CA VAL A 43 5.25 -5.41 7.34
C VAL A 43 5.88 -4.50 6.31
N ALA A 44 6.52 -5.07 5.28
CA ALA A 44 7.09 -4.28 4.19
C ALA A 44 7.20 -5.13 2.93
N LYS A 45 7.07 -4.46 1.78
CA LYS A 45 7.26 -5.07 0.46
C LYS A 45 8.12 -4.14 -0.37
N THR A 46 9.25 -4.64 -0.85
CA THR A 46 10.12 -3.89 -1.75
C THR A 46 9.99 -4.45 -3.16
N ILE A 47 9.78 -3.57 -4.13
CA ILE A 47 9.64 -3.93 -5.53
C ILE A 47 10.87 -3.42 -6.28
N PHE A 48 11.52 -4.35 -6.99
CA PHE A 48 12.68 -4.07 -7.81
C PHE A 48 12.30 -4.21 -9.28
N LYS A 49 12.88 -3.37 -10.12
CA LYS A 49 12.86 -3.59 -11.58
C LYS A 49 14.02 -4.49 -11.95
N ASN A 50 13.74 -5.53 -12.73
CA ASN A 50 14.76 -6.36 -13.31
C ASN A 50 15.05 -5.86 -14.74
N GLU A 51 16.24 -5.30 -14.94
CA GLU A 51 16.68 -4.86 -16.27
C GLU A 51 17.96 -5.63 -16.60
N SER A 52 17.85 -6.52 -17.56
CA SER A 52 18.98 -7.33 -18.07
C SER A 52 19.72 -8.09 -16.95
N GLY A 53 18.99 -8.62 -15.98
CA GLY A 53 19.54 -9.38 -14.87
C GLY A 53 19.99 -8.55 -13.68
N TYR A 54 19.91 -7.22 -13.76
CA TYR A 54 20.23 -6.32 -12.64
C TYR A 54 18.95 -5.86 -11.96
N LEU A 55 18.94 -5.88 -10.62
CA LEU A 55 17.80 -5.42 -9.82
C LEU A 55 18.02 -3.99 -9.37
N PHE A 56 17.07 -3.13 -9.73
CA PHE A 56 17.05 -1.73 -9.32
C PHE A 56 15.90 -1.48 -8.37
N ARG A 57 16.14 -0.81 -7.25
CA ARG A 57 15.09 -0.41 -6.31
C ARG A 57 14.07 0.45 -7.05
N HIS A 58 12.79 0.20 -6.82
CA HIS A 58 11.71 0.91 -7.50
C HIS A 58 10.72 1.49 -6.50
N LEU A 59 10.00 0.64 -5.78
CA LEU A 59 8.98 1.03 -4.82
C LEU A 59 9.14 0.24 -3.53
N ARG A 60 8.75 0.84 -2.41
CA ARG A 60 8.69 0.17 -1.12
C ARG A 60 7.38 0.53 -0.45
N TYR A 61 6.67 -0.49 0.01
CA TYR A 61 5.45 -0.34 0.79
C TYR A 61 5.70 -0.77 2.21
N THR A 62 5.18 0.00 3.18
CA THR A 62 5.19 -0.38 4.59
C THR A 62 3.76 -0.40 5.11
N TYR A 63 3.47 -1.34 6.00
CA TYR A 63 2.12 -1.59 6.50
C TYR A 63 2.10 -1.48 8.01
N THR A 64 1.10 -0.79 8.54
CA THR A 64 0.85 -0.67 9.97
C THR A 64 -0.47 -1.35 10.29
N TYR A 65 -0.52 -2.09 11.41
CA TYR A 65 -1.68 -2.88 11.82
C TYR A 65 -2.21 -2.40 13.17
N ASP A 66 -3.51 -2.58 13.38
CA ASP A 66 -4.13 -2.37 14.70
C ASP A 66 -4.03 -3.63 15.56
N ASN A 67 -4.64 -3.57 16.75
CA ASN A 67 -4.62 -4.69 17.70
C ASN A 67 -5.36 -5.94 17.22
N GLU A 68 -6.19 -5.81 16.19
CA GLU A 68 -6.92 -6.91 15.58
C GLU A 68 -6.25 -7.42 14.30
N ASN A 69 -4.99 -7.00 14.06
CA ASN A 69 -4.18 -7.39 12.90
C ASN A 69 -4.81 -6.95 11.58
N ARG A 70 -5.50 -5.78 11.58
CA ARG A 70 -6.03 -5.16 10.38
C ARG A 70 -5.11 -4.04 9.93
N VAL A 71 -4.90 -3.91 8.63
CA VAL A 71 -4.09 -2.82 8.08
C VAL A 71 -4.79 -1.49 8.35
N VAL A 72 -4.14 -0.57 9.04
CA VAL A 72 -4.65 0.78 9.27
C VAL A 72 -3.87 1.85 8.52
N CYS A 73 -2.68 1.52 8.03
CA CYS A 73 -1.89 2.45 7.23
C CYS A 73 -1.02 1.70 6.24
N LYS A 74 -0.99 2.19 5.01
CA LYS A 74 -0.02 1.77 4.00
C LYS A 74 0.71 3.02 3.51
N GLU A 75 2.03 3.02 3.61
CA GLU A 75 2.85 4.09 3.05
C GLU A 75 3.68 3.53 1.89
N ALA A 76 3.81 4.32 0.84
CA ALA A 76 4.66 4.00 -0.29
C ALA A 76 5.80 4.99 -0.39
N ALA A 77 6.96 4.48 -0.80
CA ALA A 77 8.14 5.28 -1.10
C ALA A 77 8.67 4.90 -2.46
N LYS A 78 9.24 5.87 -3.17
CA LYS A 78 9.95 5.67 -4.44
C LYS A 78 11.45 5.77 -4.21
N TRP A 79 12.20 4.95 -4.92
CA TRP A 79 13.65 5.09 -4.90
C TRP A 79 14.10 6.26 -5.77
N ASP A 80 14.88 7.16 -5.18
CA ASP A 80 15.53 8.25 -5.88
C ASP A 80 16.99 7.86 -6.09
N SER A 81 17.36 7.53 -7.33
CA SER A 81 18.69 7.06 -7.66
C SER A 81 19.75 8.15 -7.59
N VAL A 82 19.36 9.42 -7.70
CA VAL A 82 20.27 10.55 -7.59
C VAL A 82 20.66 10.79 -6.13
N LYS A 83 19.67 10.80 -5.24
CA LYS A 83 19.90 10.98 -3.80
C LYS A 83 20.31 9.69 -3.11
N GLU A 84 20.15 8.54 -3.78
CA GLU A 84 20.34 7.20 -3.20
C GLU A 84 19.54 7.03 -1.92
N ALA A 85 18.25 7.37 -1.98
CA ALA A 85 17.35 7.34 -0.82
C ALA A 85 15.92 7.06 -1.25
N TRP A 86 15.14 6.50 -0.31
CA TRP A 86 13.71 6.37 -0.46
C TRP A 86 13.05 7.72 -0.19
N THR A 87 12.16 8.16 -1.11
CA THR A 87 11.38 9.39 -0.94
C THR A 87 9.92 9.03 -0.77
N PRO A 88 9.19 9.70 0.15
CA PRO A 88 7.76 9.42 0.31
C PRO A 88 7.00 9.62 -0.99
N TYR A 89 5.99 8.78 -1.24
CA TYR A 89 5.18 8.85 -2.45
C TYR A 89 3.71 9.07 -2.11
N PHE A 90 3.06 8.10 -1.44
CA PHE A 90 1.68 8.26 -1.02
C PHE A 90 1.44 7.54 0.31
N LYS A 91 0.32 7.88 0.94
CA LYS A 91 -0.14 7.26 2.17
C LYS A 91 -1.62 6.94 2.04
N LEU A 92 -2.00 5.78 2.54
CA LEU A 92 -3.38 5.34 2.63
C LEU A 92 -3.67 5.03 4.09
N ASP A 93 -4.60 5.78 4.69
CA ASP A 93 -5.10 5.51 6.04
C ASP A 93 -6.44 4.79 5.94
N ILE A 94 -6.62 3.74 6.73
CA ILE A 94 -7.81 2.91 6.72
C ILE A 94 -8.46 2.93 8.10
N THR A 95 -9.73 3.31 8.16
CA THR A 95 -10.53 3.33 9.38
C THR A 95 -11.66 2.33 9.25
N TYR A 96 -11.79 1.46 10.24
CA TYR A 96 -12.84 0.42 10.28
C TYR A 96 -13.96 0.86 11.23
N ASN A 97 -15.13 1.09 10.67
CA ASN A 97 -16.35 1.41 11.42
C ASN A 97 -17.25 0.17 11.46
N THR A 98 -18.33 0.24 12.20
CA THR A 98 -19.23 -0.91 12.37
C THR A 98 -19.77 -1.46 11.05
N ASN A 99 -20.15 -0.57 10.13
CA ASN A 99 -20.80 -0.92 8.88
C ASN A 99 -20.02 -0.56 7.63
N GLU A 100 -18.84 0.06 7.78
CA GLU A 100 -18.10 0.55 6.63
C GLU A 100 -16.61 0.63 6.89
N VAL A 101 -15.83 0.64 5.81
CA VAL A 101 -14.40 0.92 5.82
C VAL A 101 -14.18 2.24 5.08
N GLU A 102 -13.49 3.16 5.74
CA GLU A 102 -13.13 4.44 5.17
C GLU A 102 -11.66 4.42 4.83
N MET A 103 -11.33 4.85 3.61
CA MET A 103 -9.95 4.96 3.16
C MET A 103 -9.65 6.41 2.78
N ASN A 104 -8.60 6.96 3.37
CA ASN A 104 -8.11 8.31 3.08
C ASN A 104 -6.75 8.19 2.41
N TYR A 105 -6.66 8.68 1.18
CA TYR A 105 -5.48 8.62 0.34
C TYR A 105 -4.91 10.02 0.16
N ALA A 106 -3.58 10.16 0.22
CA ALA A 106 -2.91 11.41 -0.09
C ALA A 106 -1.54 11.16 -0.68
N LEU A 107 -1.15 12.03 -1.60
CA LEU A 107 0.21 12.05 -2.14
C LEU A 107 1.11 12.88 -1.23
N TRP A 108 2.40 12.57 -1.27
CA TRP A 108 3.40 13.37 -0.59
C TRP A 108 3.52 14.74 -1.25
N ASN A 109 3.53 15.76 -0.44
CA ASN A 109 3.76 17.13 -0.87
C ASN A 109 5.15 17.56 -0.41
N ALA A 110 6.09 17.69 -1.35
CA ALA A 110 7.46 18.05 -1.03
C ALA A 110 7.58 19.47 -0.48
N GLY A 111 6.65 20.36 -0.84
CA GLY A 111 6.64 21.74 -0.34
C GLY A 111 6.27 21.85 1.13
N SER A 112 5.21 21.17 1.55
CA SER A 112 4.77 21.15 2.94
C SER A 112 5.45 20.06 3.77
N ARG A 113 6.06 19.06 3.10
CA ARG A 113 6.68 17.87 3.71
C ARG A 113 5.66 17.05 4.52
N THR A 114 4.44 16.92 3.99
CA THR A 114 3.40 16.10 4.55
C THR A 114 2.60 15.42 3.42
N PHE A 115 1.75 14.44 3.79
CA PHE A 115 0.85 13.79 2.85
C PHE A 115 -0.46 14.58 2.78
N ASP A 116 -0.48 15.64 1.99
CA ASP A 116 -1.65 16.53 1.87
C ASP A 116 -2.00 16.91 0.42
N LYS A 117 -1.42 16.21 -0.56
CA LYS A 117 -1.64 16.51 -1.98
C LYS A 117 -2.64 15.52 -2.58
N ASN A 118 -3.57 16.02 -3.41
CA ASN A 118 -4.58 15.22 -4.10
C ASN A 118 -5.30 14.25 -3.16
N MET A 119 -5.76 14.77 -2.02
CA MET A 119 -6.43 13.97 -1.00
C MET A 119 -7.75 13.41 -1.52
N GLU A 120 -7.95 12.11 -1.34
CA GLU A 120 -9.17 11.41 -1.73
C GLU A 120 -9.67 10.56 -0.59
N LYS A 121 -11.01 10.58 -0.39
CA LYS A 121 -11.67 9.76 0.60
C LYS A 121 -12.61 8.80 -0.11
N SER A 122 -12.51 7.51 0.23
CA SER A 122 -13.39 6.46 -0.28
C SER A 122 -14.03 5.73 0.90
N THR A 123 -15.29 5.35 0.74
CA THR A 123 -16.04 4.63 1.76
C THR A 123 -16.64 3.38 1.13
N TYR A 124 -16.46 2.23 1.78
CA TYR A 124 -17.00 0.95 1.34
C TYR A 124 -17.88 0.36 2.41
N ALA A 125 -19.11 0.00 2.04
CA ALA A 125 -20.01 -0.68 2.96
C ALA A 125 -19.53 -2.10 3.23
N LEU A 126 -19.56 -2.51 4.49
CA LEU A 126 -19.27 -3.88 4.88
C LEU A 126 -20.53 -4.72 4.72
N ASN A 127 -20.40 -5.84 4.01
CA ASN A 127 -21.47 -6.81 3.89
C ASN A 127 -21.34 -7.79 5.06
N HIS A 128 -22.42 -7.91 5.84
CA HIS A 128 -22.47 -8.79 7.01
C HIS A 128 -23.12 -10.16 6.73
N ASP A 129 -23.44 -10.45 5.50
CA ASP A 129 -24.04 -11.72 5.10
C ASP A 129 -23.04 -12.89 5.08
#